data_a81be5285c9db77fd2632c61eb868129
#
_entry.id   a81be5285c9db77fd2632c61eb868129
#
_cell.length_a   1.000
_cell.length_b   1.000
_cell.length_c   1.000
_cell.angle_alpha   90.00
_cell.angle_beta   90.00
_cell.angle_gamma   90.00
#
_symmetry.space_group_name_H-M   'P 1'
#
loop_
_entity.id
_entity.type
_entity.pdbx_description
1 polymer ?
#
loop_
_entity_poly.entity_id
_entity_poly.type
_entity_poly.pdbx_seq_one_letter_code
_entity_poly.pdbx_strand_id
1 'polypeptide(L)'
;MIRAVKFSCFAILLFLLSTFSPAIQNKEFGFLFNIKNIEIENNKILNSKEIILELQNIKGNSLLFLDKEPIKIALNRFDFISNFQIKKIYPQTIRIRIFEENPVAIYFDEKNKFYIYEKGKLINY
;
A
#
# COMPACT_ATOMS: atom_id res chain seq x y z
N MET A 1 -54.29 17.66 7.13
CA MET A 1 -53.82 17.52 5.74
C MET A 1 -52.31 17.82 5.57
N ILE A 2 -51.76 18.89 6.11
CA ILE A 2 -50.35 19.28 5.89
C ILE A 2 -49.33 18.24 6.44
N ARG A 3 -49.64 17.54 7.54
CA ARG A 3 -48.73 16.52 8.10
C ARG A 3 -48.64 15.27 7.22
N ALA A 4 -49.78 14.81 6.67
CA ALA A 4 -49.82 13.66 5.77
C ALA A 4 -49.05 13.89 4.47
N VAL A 5 -49.13 15.10 3.90
CA VAL A 5 -48.36 15.50 2.71
C VAL A 5 -46.86 15.51 2.99
N LYS A 6 -46.44 15.98 4.16
CA LYS A 6 -45.03 15.97 4.54
C LYS A 6 -44.47 14.53 4.69
N PHE A 7 -45.26 13.65 5.31
CA PHE A 7 -44.88 12.23 5.42
C PHE A 7 -44.83 11.53 4.07
N SER A 8 -45.78 11.83 3.17
CA SER A 8 -45.76 11.27 1.80
C SER A 8 -44.55 11.76 1.00
N CYS A 9 -44.22 13.06 1.06
CA CYS A 9 -43.00 13.59 0.41
C CYS A 9 -41.73 12.94 0.94
N PHE A 10 -41.62 12.73 2.26
CA PHE A 10 -40.46 12.10 2.86
C PHE A 10 -40.36 10.61 2.48
N ALA A 11 -41.46 9.90 2.40
CA ALA A 11 -41.48 8.51 1.95
C ALA A 11 -41.09 8.38 0.47
N ILE A 12 -41.57 9.29 -0.38
CA ILE A 12 -41.18 9.32 -1.80
C ILE A 12 -39.68 9.63 -1.94
N LEU A 13 -39.15 10.58 -1.16
CA LEU A 13 -37.73 10.91 -1.16
C LEU A 13 -36.88 9.70 -0.71
N LEU A 14 -37.27 8.99 0.34
CA LEU A 14 -36.59 7.77 0.78
C LEU A 14 -36.66 6.67 -0.27
N PHE A 15 -37.80 6.51 -0.94
CA PHE A 15 -37.96 5.53 -2.01
C PHE A 15 -37.05 5.86 -3.20
N LEU A 16 -36.97 7.13 -3.60
CA LEU A 16 -36.05 7.58 -4.66
C LEU A 16 -34.58 7.37 -4.28
N LEU A 17 -34.19 7.62 -3.03
CA LEU A 17 -32.85 7.37 -2.53
C LEU A 17 -32.53 5.86 -2.44
N SER A 18 -33.52 5.03 -2.10
CA SER A 18 -33.38 3.57 -2.02
C SER A 18 -33.30 2.90 -3.40
N THR A 19 -34.00 3.46 -4.41
CA THR A 19 -33.92 2.95 -5.79
C THR A 19 -32.70 3.47 -6.55
N PHE A 20 -32.06 4.53 -6.06
CA PHE A 20 -30.79 4.97 -6.58
C PHE A 20 -29.68 4.03 -6.08
N SER A 21 -29.64 2.82 -6.66
CA SER A 21 -28.44 2.00 -6.66
C SER A 21 -27.56 2.55 -7.77
N PRO A 22 -26.52 3.35 -7.48
CA PRO A 22 -25.51 3.63 -8.48
C PRO A 22 -24.92 2.25 -8.78
N ALA A 23 -25.20 1.69 -9.93
CA ALA A 23 -24.35 0.68 -10.53
C ALA A 23 -23.01 1.40 -10.76
N ILE A 24 -22.28 1.62 -9.66
CA ILE A 24 -20.90 2.06 -9.68
C ILE A 24 -20.18 0.89 -10.34
N GLN A 25 -20.18 0.93 -11.68
CA GLN A 25 -19.20 0.15 -12.40
C GLN A 25 -17.87 0.66 -11.87
N ASN A 26 -17.24 -0.16 -11.03
CA ASN A 26 -16.01 0.13 -10.27
C ASN A 26 -14.86 0.70 -11.13
N LYS A 27 -15.04 0.82 -12.44
CA LYS A 27 -14.07 1.36 -13.39
C LYS A 27 -13.97 2.90 -13.40
N GLU A 28 -15.07 3.62 -13.20
CA GLU A 28 -15.03 5.08 -13.35
C GLU A 28 -14.55 5.82 -12.10
N PHE A 29 -14.90 5.33 -10.90
CA PHE A 29 -14.36 5.90 -9.66
C PHE A 29 -12.97 5.36 -9.32
N GLY A 30 -12.62 4.16 -9.77
CA GLY A 30 -11.29 3.57 -9.60
C GLY A 30 -10.19 4.44 -10.18
N PHE A 31 -10.41 5.05 -11.32
CA PHE A 31 -9.47 5.93 -12.02
C PHE A 31 -9.01 7.14 -11.18
N LEU A 32 -9.90 7.72 -10.36
CA LEU A 32 -9.56 8.87 -9.51
C LEU A 32 -8.59 8.52 -8.38
N PHE A 33 -8.57 7.26 -7.98
CA PHE A 33 -7.78 6.76 -6.86
C PHE A 33 -6.73 5.72 -7.29
N ASN A 34 -6.30 5.78 -8.54
CA ASN A 34 -5.22 4.90 -9.01
C ASN A 34 -3.88 5.36 -8.44
N ILE A 35 -3.09 4.39 -7.98
CA ILE A 35 -1.76 4.63 -7.45
C ILE A 35 -0.86 5.18 -8.55
N LYS A 36 -0.41 6.42 -8.40
CA LYS A 36 0.58 7.06 -9.28
C LYS A 36 1.94 7.15 -8.61
N ASN A 37 1.93 7.45 -7.31
CA ASN A 37 3.14 7.70 -6.56
C ASN A 37 3.34 6.62 -5.48
N ILE A 38 4.59 6.15 -5.38
CA ILE A 38 5.03 5.25 -4.32
C ILE A 38 6.14 5.98 -3.58
N GLU A 39 5.95 6.21 -2.29
CA GLU A 39 6.92 6.84 -1.40
C GLU A 39 7.46 5.79 -0.43
N ILE A 40 8.78 5.73 -0.32
CA ILE A 40 9.46 4.86 0.64
C ILE A 40 10.05 5.74 1.74
N GLU A 41 9.76 5.38 2.99
CA GLU A 41 10.28 6.07 4.18
C GLU A 41 11.13 5.15 5.04
N ASN A 42 12.08 5.76 5.76
CA ASN A 42 12.93 5.13 6.77
C ASN A 42 13.91 4.07 6.20
N ASN A 43 14.20 4.16 4.90
CA ASN A 43 15.27 3.36 4.31
C ASN A 43 16.64 3.98 4.63
N LYS A 44 17.58 3.16 5.10
CA LYS A 44 18.94 3.55 5.46
C LYS A 44 20.00 2.80 4.63
N ILE A 45 19.80 1.50 4.49
CA ILE A 45 20.70 0.59 3.79
C ILE A 45 20.20 0.38 2.36
N LEU A 46 18.91 0.14 2.21
CA LEU A 46 18.28 -0.15 0.92
C LEU A 46 18.05 1.13 0.10
N ASN A 47 18.29 1.02 -1.19
CA ASN A 47 17.99 2.09 -2.12
C ASN A 47 16.47 2.14 -2.40
N SER A 48 15.83 3.28 -2.13
CA SER A 48 14.40 3.47 -2.40
C SER A 48 14.01 3.21 -3.85
N LYS A 49 14.91 3.48 -4.82
CA LYS A 49 14.67 3.23 -6.25
C LYS A 49 14.50 1.74 -6.56
N GLU A 50 15.28 0.89 -5.93
CA GLU A 50 15.20 -0.58 -6.11
C GLU A 50 13.88 -1.11 -5.56
N ILE A 51 13.49 -0.64 -4.39
CA ILE A 51 12.19 -1.01 -3.79
C ILE A 51 11.03 -0.56 -4.68
N ILE A 52 11.09 0.67 -5.21
CA ILE A 52 10.06 1.20 -6.10
C ILE A 52 9.98 0.39 -7.41
N LEU A 53 11.12 -0.07 -7.94
CA LEU A 53 11.15 -0.92 -9.14
C LEU A 53 10.40 -2.24 -8.92
N GLU A 54 10.63 -2.90 -7.79
CA GLU A 54 9.90 -4.14 -7.45
C GLU A 54 8.40 -3.93 -7.21
N LEU A 55 8.00 -2.70 -6.86
CA LEU A 55 6.62 -2.32 -6.63
C LEU A 55 5.93 -1.69 -7.85
N GLN A 56 6.54 -1.71 -9.02
CA GLN A 56 5.96 -1.08 -10.23
C GLN A 56 4.64 -1.73 -10.65
N ASN A 57 4.46 -3.01 -10.39
CA ASN A 57 3.26 -3.77 -10.71
C ASN A 57 2.01 -3.29 -9.96
N ILE A 58 2.16 -2.54 -8.86
CA ILE A 58 1.02 -1.97 -8.12
C ILE A 58 0.58 -0.61 -8.65
N LYS A 59 1.40 0.07 -9.48
CA LYS A 59 1.00 1.32 -10.11
C LYS A 59 -0.18 1.11 -11.05
N GLY A 60 -1.10 2.04 -11.05
CA GLY A 60 -2.35 1.94 -11.79
C GLY A 60 -3.47 1.15 -11.08
N ASN A 61 -3.16 0.38 -10.05
CA ASN A 61 -4.17 -0.30 -9.23
C ASN A 61 -4.93 0.71 -8.36
N SER A 62 -6.16 0.35 -7.99
CA SER A 62 -6.98 1.20 -7.13
C SER A 62 -6.42 1.27 -5.71
N LEU A 63 -6.18 2.50 -5.24
CA LEU A 63 -5.78 2.74 -3.84
C LEU A 63 -6.88 2.38 -2.84
N LEU A 64 -8.16 2.49 -3.25
CA LEU A 64 -9.31 2.15 -2.40
C LEU A 64 -9.35 0.66 -2.10
N PHE A 65 -9.22 -0.17 -3.14
CA PHE A 65 -9.30 -1.63 -3.09
C PHE A 65 -7.91 -2.28 -3.16
N LEU A 66 -6.90 -1.60 -2.59
CA LEU A 66 -5.53 -2.06 -2.63
C LEU A 66 -5.38 -3.42 -1.93
N ASP A 67 -4.98 -4.42 -2.68
CA ASP A 67 -4.47 -5.67 -2.16
C ASP A 67 -3.04 -5.46 -1.66
N LYS A 68 -2.76 -5.89 -0.43
CA LYS A 68 -1.45 -5.76 0.21
C LYS A 68 -0.53 -6.95 -0.05
N GLU A 69 -1.08 -8.08 -0.49
CA GLU A 69 -0.28 -9.30 -0.70
C GLU A 69 0.81 -9.12 -1.79
N PRO A 70 0.56 -8.49 -2.95
CA PRO A 70 1.63 -8.25 -3.91
C PRO A 70 2.77 -7.39 -3.34
N ILE A 71 2.43 -6.40 -2.48
CA ILE A 71 3.43 -5.55 -1.83
C ILE A 71 4.26 -6.36 -0.85
N LYS A 72 3.61 -7.20 -0.04
CA LYS A 72 4.27 -8.06 0.93
C LYS A 72 5.22 -9.06 0.25
N ILE A 73 4.78 -9.68 -0.84
CA ILE A 73 5.62 -10.59 -1.62
C ILE A 73 6.85 -9.87 -2.19
N ALA A 74 6.67 -8.66 -2.74
CA ALA A 74 7.76 -7.88 -3.30
C ALA A 74 8.77 -7.45 -2.21
N LEU A 75 8.28 -6.96 -1.05
CA LEU A 75 9.14 -6.51 0.04
C LEU A 75 9.87 -7.66 0.74
N ASN A 76 9.26 -8.84 0.81
CA ASN A 76 9.90 -10.03 1.40
C ASN A 76 11.09 -10.56 0.58
N ARG A 77 11.31 -10.07 -0.64
CA ARG A 77 12.51 -10.39 -1.43
C ARG A 77 13.75 -9.65 -0.92
N PHE A 78 13.55 -8.58 -0.18
CA PHE A 78 14.64 -7.82 0.41
C PHE A 78 14.97 -8.39 1.80
N ASP A 79 16.05 -9.11 1.88
CA ASP A 79 16.50 -9.75 3.11
C ASP A 79 16.73 -8.79 4.29
N PHE A 80 16.95 -7.50 3.97
CA PHE A 80 17.19 -6.44 4.95
C PHE A 80 15.92 -5.85 5.57
N ILE A 81 14.73 -6.17 5.05
CA ILE A 81 13.47 -5.65 5.59
C ILE A 81 12.95 -6.60 6.66
N SER A 82 12.94 -6.14 7.91
CA SER A 82 12.37 -6.89 9.05
C SER A 82 10.85 -6.73 9.13
N ASN A 83 10.36 -5.54 8.82
CA ASN A 83 8.94 -5.20 8.87
C ASN A 83 8.64 -4.01 7.97
N PHE A 84 7.37 -3.77 7.67
CA PHE A 84 6.93 -2.60 6.93
C PHE A 84 5.51 -2.18 7.31
N GLN A 85 5.19 -0.92 7.09
CA GLN A 85 3.87 -0.34 7.28
C GLN A 85 3.42 0.35 6.00
N ILE A 86 2.16 0.13 5.61
CA ILE A 86 1.56 0.72 4.42
C ILE A 86 0.55 1.76 4.83
N LYS A 87 0.72 3.00 4.34
CA LYS A 87 -0.22 4.10 4.53
C LYS A 87 -0.75 4.57 3.18
N LYS A 88 -2.06 4.61 3.03
CA LYS A 88 -2.74 5.21 1.87
C LYS A 88 -2.78 6.73 2.06
N ILE A 89 -2.29 7.47 1.08
CA ILE A 89 -2.35 8.94 1.03
C ILE A 89 -3.18 9.31 -0.19
N TYR A 90 -4.43 9.62 0.06
CA TYR A 90 -5.36 9.98 -1.00
C TYR A 90 -4.96 11.30 -1.67
N PRO A 91 -5.21 11.44 -2.99
CA PRO A 91 -5.98 10.51 -3.81
C PRO A 91 -5.17 9.39 -4.49
N GLN A 92 -3.84 9.48 -4.64
CA GLN A 92 -3.10 8.68 -5.61
C GLN A 92 -1.72 8.19 -5.12
N THR A 93 -1.44 8.31 -3.82
CA THR A 93 -0.12 8.01 -3.26
C THR A 93 -0.22 6.88 -2.23
N ILE A 94 0.71 5.94 -2.34
CA ILE A 94 0.96 4.96 -1.30
C ILE A 94 2.30 5.25 -0.65
N ARG A 95 2.34 5.26 0.66
CA ARG A 95 3.56 5.44 1.44
C ARG A 95 3.87 4.16 2.18
N ILE A 96 5.09 3.68 2.01
CA ILE A 96 5.56 2.46 2.63
C ILE A 96 6.74 2.84 3.53
N ARG A 97 6.55 2.69 4.82
CA ARG A 97 7.61 2.83 5.81
C ARG A 97 8.22 1.46 6.05
N ILE A 98 9.50 1.33 5.79
CA ILE A 98 10.25 0.10 6.00
C ILE A 98 11.02 0.15 7.31
N PHE A 99 11.21 -1.01 7.91
CA PHE A 99 12.06 -1.20 9.08
C PHE A 99 13.14 -2.19 8.67
N GLU A 100 14.36 -1.68 8.55
CA GLU A 100 15.50 -2.48 8.17
C GLU A 100 16.11 -3.15 9.40
N GLU A 101 16.61 -4.37 9.22
CA GLU A 101 17.40 -5.04 10.25
C GLU A 101 18.77 -4.35 10.36
N ASN A 102 19.20 -4.09 11.58
CA ASN A 102 20.55 -3.56 11.80
C ASN A 102 21.54 -4.73 11.88
N PRO A 103 22.61 -4.70 11.09
CA PRO A 103 23.68 -5.69 11.23
C PRO A 103 24.39 -5.50 12.57
N VAL A 104 24.58 -6.59 13.29
CA VAL A 104 25.30 -6.61 14.58
C VAL A 104 26.80 -6.83 14.38
N ALA A 105 27.20 -7.47 13.27
CA ALA A 105 28.58 -7.68 12.90
C ALA A 105 28.75 -7.76 11.39
N ILE A 106 30.00 -7.55 10.97
CA ILE A 106 30.40 -7.72 9.59
C ILE A 106 31.45 -8.83 9.58
N TYR A 107 31.21 -9.84 8.77
CA TYR A 107 32.16 -10.91 8.52
C TYR A 107 32.77 -10.73 7.14
N PHE A 108 34.10 -10.81 7.07
CA PHE A 108 34.84 -10.76 5.81
C PHE A 108 35.40 -12.16 5.55
N ASP A 109 35.02 -12.73 4.43
CA ASP A 109 35.73 -13.84 3.83
C ASP A 109 36.64 -13.27 2.71
N GLU A 110 37.65 -14.02 2.30
CA GLU A 110 38.73 -13.55 1.40
C GLU A 110 38.27 -12.75 0.18
N LYS A 111 37.02 -12.94 -0.29
CA LYS A 111 36.42 -12.27 -1.43
C LYS A 111 35.07 -11.62 -1.21
N ASN A 112 34.42 -11.90 -0.07
CA ASN A 112 33.04 -11.49 0.15
C ASN A 112 32.88 -10.83 1.51
N LYS A 113 31.95 -9.88 1.55
CA LYS A 113 31.53 -9.18 2.76
C LYS A 113 30.12 -9.64 3.13
N PHE A 114 29.96 -10.15 4.35
CA PHE A 114 28.69 -10.62 4.87
C PHE A 114 28.27 -9.76 6.06
N TYR A 115 26.99 -9.44 6.09
CA TYR A 115 26.37 -8.85 7.26
C TYR A 115 25.74 -9.95 8.12
N ILE A 116 26.05 -9.93 9.41
CA ILE A 116 25.44 -10.80 10.42
C ILE A 116 24.39 -10.02 11.16
N TYR A 117 23.19 -10.55 11.24
CA TYR A 117 22.05 -9.95 11.95
C TYR A 117 21.78 -10.68 13.25
N GLU A 118 21.01 -10.06 14.17
CA GLU A 118 20.74 -10.60 15.52
C GLU A 118 20.21 -12.04 15.52
N LYS A 119 19.52 -12.46 14.45
CA LYS A 119 19.03 -13.82 14.29
C LYS A 119 20.05 -14.80 13.69
N GLY A 120 21.30 -14.40 13.56
CA GLY A 120 22.36 -15.22 12.95
C GLY A 120 22.23 -15.38 11.43
N LYS A 121 21.40 -14.57 10.77
CA LYS A 121 21.24 -14.59 9.32
C LYS A 121 22.46 -13.90 8.68
N LEU A 122 23.11 -14.60 7.76
CA LEU A 122 24.18 -14.05 6.91
C LEU A 122 23.59 -13.55 5.61
N ILE A 123 23.83 -12.30 5.28
CA ILE A 123 23.42 -11.72 4.01
C ILE A 123 24.65 -11.19 3.30
N ASN A 124 24.82 -11.63 2.06
CA ASN A 124 25.91 -11.16 1.19
C ASN A 124 25.61 -9.72 0.74
N TYR A 125 26.65 -8.88 0.75
CA TYR A 125 26.53 -7.48 0.33
C TYR A 125 26.74 -7.36 -1.18
#